data_a389611e9c06edfea661d10806cdd9f1
#
_entry.id   a389611e9c06edfea661d10806cdd9f1
#
_cell.length_a   1.000
_cell.length_b   1.000
_cell.length_c   1.000
_cell.angle_alpha   90.00
_cell.angle_beta   90.00
_cell.angle_gamma   90.00
#
_symmetry.space_group_name_H-M   'P 1'
#
loop_
_entity.id
_entity.type
_entity.pdbx_description
1 polymer ?
#
loop_
_entity_poly.entity_id
_entity_poly.type
_entity_poly.pdbx_seq_one_letter_code
_entity_poly.pdbx_strand_id
1 'polypeptide(L)'
;MYCSTCLFFIYALLCIAYDLRSHSVPLIVHLLFVLPGLIVFGSQLHGALQACVLTTHQVISDTPAEASSAALPLWHPIWTALLPLLPGLLALLISRLSREALGLGDGLFLLIAGLYLQMRSMLLLLLSGILVGFLVSAVLLIHGHIHGRSMRKVCFPWIPCTLPALCAIAFSQFPLL
;
A
#
# COMPACT_ATOMS: atom_id res chain seq x y z
N MET A 1 3.94 -13.01 -10.80
CA MET A 1 3.89 -11.59 -10.40
C MET A 1 2.67 -10.85 -10.95
N TYR A 2 2.32 -10.97 -12.23
CA TYR A 2 1.17 -10.27 -12.84
C TYR A 2 -0.19 -10.59 -12.20
N CYS A 3 -0.43 -11.83 -11.78
CA CYS A 3 -1.71 -12.24 -11.20
C CYS A 3 -2.03 -11.52 -9.87
N SER A 4 -1.04 -11.33 -9.01
CA SER A 4 -1.20 -10.60 -7.73
C SER A 4 -1.54 -9.14 -7.96
N THR A 5 -0.87 -8.51 -8.92
CA THR A 5 -1.12 -7.11 -9.28
C THR A 5 -2.53 -6.93 -9.87
N CYS A 6 -2.97 -7.84 -10.75
CA CYS A 6 -4.34 -7.82 -11.29
C CYS A 6 -5.41 -7.93 -10.17
N LEU A 7 -5.22 -8.85 -9.21
CA LEU A 7 -6.12 -8.99 -8.07
C LEU A 7 -6.17 -7.71 -7.23
N PHE A 8 -5.02 -7.09 -7.00
CA PHE A 8 -4.96 -5.81 -6.30
C PHE A 8 -5.70 -4.70 -7.06
N PHE A 9 -5.57 -4.62 -8.39
CA PHE A 9 -6.30 -3.63 -9.19
C PHE A 9 -7.81 -3.82 -9.10
N ILE A 10 -8.31 -5.05 -9.18
CA ILE A 10 -9.74 -5.36 -9.01
C ILE A 10 -10.20 -4.89 -7.64
N TYR A 11 -9.46 -5.20 -6.60
CA TYR A 11 -9.74 -4.76 -5.23
C TYR A 11 -9.78 -3.23 -5.12
N ALA A 12 -8.76 -2.54 -5.62
CA ALA A 12 -8.67 -1.09 -5.57
C ALA A 12 -9.82 -0.41 -6.31
N LEU A 13 -10.18 -0.89 -7.52
CA LEU A 13 -11.30 -0.36 -8.29
C LEU A 13 -12.64 -0.57 -7.57
N LEU A 14 -12.85 -1.72 -6.94
CA LEU A 14 -14.04 -1.96 -6.12
C LEU A 14 -14.09 -1.01 -4.93
N CYS A 15 -12.99 -0.83 -4.20
CA CYS A 15 -12.93 0.12 -3.09
C CYS A 15 -13.24 1.55 -3.55
N ILE A 16 -12.65 2.00 -4.66
CA ILE A 16 -12.92 3.32 -5.24
C ILE A 16 -14.41 3.47 -5.60
N ALA A 17 -15.01 2.47 -6.24
CA ALA A 17 -16.41 2.51 -6.63
C ALA A 17 -17.34 2.61 -5.41
N TYR A 18 -17.06 1.86 -4.34
CA TYR A 18 -17.82 1.94 -3.10
C TYR A 18 -17.60 3.26 -2.37
N ASP A 19 -16.37 3.74 -2.29
CA ASP A 19 -16.03 4.98 -1.61
C ASP A 19 -16.68 6.19 -2.29
N LEU A 20 -16.69 6.24 -3.63
CA LEU A 20 -17.39 7.28 -4.39
C LEU A 20 -18.90 7.24 -4.24
N ARG A 21 -19.49 6.04 -4.05
CA ARG A 21 -20.95 5.89 -4.01
C ARG A 21 -21.54 6.07 -2.62
N SER A 22 -20.87 5.53 -1.59
CA SER A 22 -21.42 5.45 -0.23
C SER A 22 -20.53 6.08 0.83
N HIS A 23 -19.36 6.63 0.46
CA HIS A 23 -18.33 7.16 1.39
C HIS A 23 -17.94 6.14 2.49
N SER A 24 -18.15 4.86 2.20
CA SER A 24 -17.80 3.76 3.11
C SER A 24 -17.61 2.49 2.30
N VAL A 25 -16.49 1.81 2.49
CA VAL A 25 -16.24 0.51 1.88
C VAL A 25 -16.73 -0.58 2.83
N PRO A 26 -17.63 -1.47 2.40
CA PRO A 26 -18.13 -2.53 3.27
C PRO A 26 -17.00 -3.49 3.67
N LEU A 27 -16.97 -3.86 4.95
CA LEU A 27 -15.94 -4.75 5.52
C LEU A 27 -15.81 -6.07 4.74
N ILE A 28 -16.90 -6.53 4.14
CA ILE A 28 -16.94 -7.78 3.37
C ILE A 28 -15.99 -7.72 2.15
N VAL A 29 -15.84 -6.55 1.52
CA VAL A 29 -14.89 -6.37 0.41
C VAL A 29 -13.46 -6.55 0.90
N HIS A 30 -13.12 -5.94 2.03
CA HIS A 30 -11.80 -6.11 2.64
C HIS A 30 -11.54 -7.58 3.01
N LEU A 31 -12.51 -8.24 3.64
CA LEU A 31 -12.39 -9.64 4.07
C LEU A 31 -12.19 -10.59 2.87
N LEU A 32 -12.90 -10.35 1.76
CA LEU A 32 -12.77 -11.18 0.55
C LEU A 32 -11.36 -11.12 -0.04
N PHE A 33 -10.70 -9.95 0.01
CA PHE A 33 -9.38 -9.75 -0.58
C PHE A 33 -8.21 -9.98 0.41
N VAL A 34 -8.46 -10.08 1.70
CA VAL A 34 -7.43 -10.45 2.69
C VAL A 34 -6.92 -11.87 2.46
N LEU A 35 -7.81 -12.84 2.22
CA LEU A 35 -7.42 -14.26 2.05
C LEU A 35 -6.45 -14.46 0.88
N PRO A 36 -6.77 -14.06 -0.37
CA PRO A 36 -5.80 -14.17 -1.46
C PRO A 36 -4.58 -13.28 -1.24
N GLY A 37 -4.71 -12.12 -0.55
CA GLY A 37 -3.58 -11.28 -0.16
C GLY A 37 -2.59 -11.98 0.76
N LEU A 38 -3.08 -12.73 1.74
CA LEU A 38 -2.23 -13.54 2.64
C LEU A 38 -1.48 -14.64 1.89
N ILE A 39 -2.10 -15.26 0.88
CA ILE A 39 -1.43 -16.28 0.04
C ILE A 39 -0.29 -15.62 -0.76
N VAL A 40 -0.55 -14.46 -1.37
CA VAL A 40 0.46 -13.70 -2.11
C VAL A 40 1.59 -13.27 -1.19
N PHE A 41 1.28 -12.72 -0.03
CA PHE A 41 2.27 -12.32 0.98
C PHE A 41 3.09 -13.51 1.48
N GLY A 42 2.44 -14.65 1.77
CA GLY A 42 3.12 -15.88 2.16
C GLY A 42 4.11 -16.36 1.11
N SER A 43 3.78 -16.27 -0.18
CA SER A 43 4.69 -16.61 -1.27
C SER A 43 5.88 -15.64 -1.37
N GLN A 44 5.67 -14.35 -1.14
CA GLN A 44 6.74 -13.34 -1.10
C GLN A 44 7.69 -13.59 0.09
N LEU A 45 7.12 -13.86 1.27
CA LEU A 45 7.90 -14.16 2.47
C LEU A 45 8.71 -15.46 2.32
N HIS A 46 8.11 -16.50 1.72
CA HIS A 46 8.81 -17.75 1.43
C HIS A 46 9.99 -17.52 0.48
N GLY A 47 9.79 -16.75 -0.60
CA GLY A 47 10.88 -16.36 -1.51
C GLY A 47 11.99 -15.57 -0.82
N ALA A 48 11.64 -14.65 0.11
CA ALA A 48 12.59 -13.89 0.89
C ALA A 48 13.42 -14.80 1.85
N LEU A 49 12.77 -15.78 2.47
CA LEU A 49 13.44 -16.77 3.32
C LEU A 49 14.40 -17.67 2.53
N GLN A 50 13.99 -18.13 1.35
CA GLN A 50 14.85 -18.91 0.45
C GLN A 50 16.08 -18.09 0.01
N ALA A 51 15.90 -16.83 -0.36
CA ALA A 51 16.99 -15.92 -0.70
C ALA A 51 17.98 -15.76 0.47
N CYS A 52 17.47 -15.64 1.69
CA CYS A 52 18.30 -15.58 2.90
C CYS A 52 19.16 -16.84 3.08
N VAL A 53 18.56 -18.04 2.92
CA VAL A 53 19.25 -19.32 3.06
C VAL A 53 20.32 -19.47 1.97
N LEU A 54 20.03 -19.13 0.72
CA LEU A 54 20.98 -19.20 -0.39
C LEU A 54 22.18 -18.27 -0.17
N THR A 55 21.92 -17.04 0.27
CA THR A 55 23.00 -16.07 0.58
C THR A 55 23.90 -16.59 1.72
N THR A 56 23.32 -17.22 2.74
CA THR A 56 24.09 -17.83 3.83
C THR A 56 25.02 -18.95 3.33
N HIS A 57 24.51 -19.79 2.42
CA HIS A 57 25.32 -20.86 1.83
C HIS A 57 26.49 -20.33 0.98
N GLN A 58 26.25 -19.25 0.20
CA GLN A 58 27.31 -18.62 -0.59
C GLN A 58 28.39 -18.00 0.28
N VAL A 59 28.03 -17.31 1.37
CA VAL A 59 28.98 -16.71 2.31
C VAL A 59 29.85 -17.77 3.00
N ILE A 60 29.34 -18.98 3.19
CA ILE A 60 30.09 -20.09 3.83
C ILE A 60 31.04 -20.76 2.82
N SER A 61 30.69 -20.77 1.53
CA SER A 61 31.48 -21.46 0.47
C SER A 61 32.60 -20.61 -0.12
N ASP A 62 32.47 -19.28 -0.08
CA ASP A 62 33.45 -18.36 -0.66
C ASP A 62 34.50 -17.97 0.36
N THR A 63 35.79 -18.03 -0.05
CA THR A 63 36.96 -17.71 0.76
C THR A 63 36.93 -16.30 1.35
N PRO A 64 37.45 -16.06 2.57
CA PRO A 64 37.20 -14.89 3.41
C PRO A 64 37.77 -13.54 2.93
N ALA A 65 38.40 -13.47 1.75
CA ALA A 65 39.10 -12.25 1.32
C ALA A 65 38.20 -11.22 0.56
N GLU A 66 37.09 -11.64 -0.05
CA GLU A 66 36.24 -10.72 -0.88
C GLU A 66 34.85 -10.48 -0.28
N ALA A 67 34.46 -11.18 0.77
CA ALA A 67 33.14 -11.12 1.38
C ALA A 67 32.86 -9.84 2.18
N SER A 68 33.87 -8.98 2.39
CA SER A 68 33.75 -7.84 3.32
C SER A 68 32.99 -6.63 2.77
N SER A 69 32.79 -6.51 1.44
CA SER A 69 32.20 -5.28 0.88
C SER A 69 30.77 -5.41 0.38
N ALA A 70 30.19 -6.60 0.31
CA ALA A 70 28.87 -6.83 -0.29
C ALA A 70 27.86 -7.60 0.60
N ALA A 71 28.18 -7.88 1.83
CA ALA A 71 27.27 -8.57 2.76
C ALA A 71 26.14 -7.64 3.20
N LEU A 72 25.10 -7.49 2.36
CA LEU A 72 23.80 -7.05 2.85
C LEU A 72 23.40 -7.95 4.02
N PRO A 73 22.94 -7.40 5.15
CA PRO A 73 22.59 -8.19 6.31
C PRO A 73 21.55 -9.27 5.94
N LEU A 74 21.72 -10.49 6.44
CA LEU A 74 20.89 -11.67 6.16
C LEU A 74 19.38 -11.42 6.33
N TRP A 75 19.00 -10.44 7.15
CA TRP A 75 17.61 -10.04 7.37
C TRP A 75 17.03 -9.11 6.30
N HIS A 76 17.87 -8.56 5.39
CA HIS A 76 17.41 -7.60 4.38
C HIS A 76 16.21 -8.09 3.54
N PRO A 77 16.18 -9.33 3.01
CA PRO A 77 15.05 -9.82 2.25
C PRO A 77 13.77 -9.97 3.08
N ILE A 78 13.88 -10.26 4.38
CA ILE A 78 12.72 -10.38 5.28
C ILE A 78 12.13 -9.00 5.53
N TRP A 79 12.96 -7.99 5.79
CA TRP A 79 12.49 -6.62 5.98
C TRP A 79 11.81 -6.05 4.72
N THR A 80 12.35 -6.33 3.54
CA THR A 80 11.73 -5.88 2.28
C THR A 80 10.34 -6.49 2.05
N ALA A 81 10.08 -7.68 2.56
CA ALA A 81 8.76 -8.31 2.51
C ALA A 81 7.79 -7.73 3.55
N LEU A 82 8.26 -7.40 4.76
CA LEU A 82 7.41 -6.91 5.86
C LEU A 82 7.13 -5.40 5.80
N LEU A 83 8.06 -4.62 5.26
CA LEU A 83 8.01 -3.16 5.25
C LEU A 83 6.75 -2.59 4.56
N PRO A 84 6.20 -3.17 3.48
CA PRO A 84 4.98 -2.69 2.85
C PRO A 84 3.73 -2.72 3.74
N LEU A 85 3.71 -3.54 4.79
CA LEU A 85 2.59 -3.61 5.74
C LEU A 85 2.59 -2.44 6.74
N LEU A 86 3.75 -1.83 6.97
CA LEU A 86 3.95 -0.81 8.00
C LEU A 86 3.04 0.41 7.82
N PRO A 87 2.87 1.00 6.62
CA PRO A 87 1.97 2.14 6.44
C PRO A 87 0.50 1.81 6.80
N GLY A 88 0.03 0.61 6.44
CA GLY A 88 -1.31 0.15 6.78
C GLY A 88 -1.51 -0.03 8.29
N LEU A 89 -0.53 -0.66 8.96
CA LEU A 89 -0.53 -0.81 10.42
C LEU A 89 -0.51 0.54 11.14
N LEU A 90 0.33 1.47 10.69
CA LEU A 90 0.39 2.82 11.23
C LEU A 90 -0.93 3.57 11.04
N ALA A 91 -1.54 3.47 9.85
CA ALA A 91 -2.83 4.10 9.57
C ALA A 91 -3.94 3.55 10.48
N LEU A 92 -3.99 2.23 10.69
CA LEU A 92 -4.93 1.61 11.64
C LEU A 92 -4.68 2.04 13.09
N LEU A 93 -3.42 2.12 13.50
CA LEU A 93 -3.04 2.57 14.84
C LEU A 93 -3.46 4.03 15.05
N ILE A 94 -3.17 4.92 14.09
CA ILE A 94 -3.57 6.33 14.13
C ILE A 94 -5.10 6.44 14.16
N SER A 95 -5.81 5.68 13.33
CA SER A 95 -7.27 5.66 13.32
C SER A 95 -7.84 5.30 14.70
N ARG A 96 -7.26 4.31 15.36
CA ARG A 96 -7.67 3.86 16.68
C ARG A 96 -7.36 4.86 17.79
N LEU A 97 -6.18 5.51 17.72
CA LEU A 97 -5.77 6.52 18.72
C LEU A 97 -6.50 7.85 18.53
N SER A 98 -6.80 8.24 17.30
CA SER A 98 -7.42 9.52 16.95
C SER A 98 -8.95 9.51 17.05
N ARG A 99 -9.56 8.47 17.61
CA ARG A 99 -11.02 8.29 17.67
C ARG A 99 -11.70 8.52 16.32
N GLU A 100 -11.20 7.80 15.30
CA GLU A 100 -11.73 7.80 13.92
C GLU A 100 -11.49 9.10 13.12
N ALA A 101 -10.52 9.93 13.48
CA ALA A 101 -10.10 11.06 12.65
C ALA A 101 -9.58 10.60 11.27
N LEU A 102 -9.00 9.41 11.18
CA LEU A 102 -8.67 8.69 9.95
C LEU A 102 -9.66 7.53 9.80
N GLY A 103 -10.28 7.36 8.65
CA GLY A 103 -11.23 6.28 8.40
C GLY A 103 -10.60 4.90 8.61
N LEU A 104 -11.25 4.01 9.37
CA LEU A 104 -10.80 2.62 9.52
C LEU A 104 -10.67 1.90 8.16
N GLY A 105 -11.55 2.25 7.21
CA GLY A 105 -11.54 1.73 5.85
C GLY A 105 -10.26 2.06 5.10
N ASP A 106 -9.73 3.27 5.25
CA ASP A 106 -8.49 3.71 4.61
C ASP A 106 -7.28 2.94 5.15
N GLY A 107 -7.25 2.72 6.48
CA GLY A 107 -6.22 1.91 7.12
C GLY A 107 -6.25 0.45 6.66
N LEU A 108 -7.45 -0.15 6.55
CA LEU A 108 -7.63 -1.51 6.02
C LEU A 108 -7.24 -1.58 4.54
N PHE A 109 -7.60 -0.59 3.74
CA PHE A 109 -7.20 -0.51 2.34
C PHE A 109 -5.67 -0.52 2.19
N LEU A 110 -4.96 0.31 2.97
CA LEU A 110 -3.50 0.37 2.97
C LEU A 110 -2.87 -0.93 3.46
N LEU A 111 -3.44 -1.56 4.48
CA LEU A 111 -2.93 -2.84 4.99
C LEU A 111 -3.04 -3.94 3.93
N ILE A 112 -4.20 -4.05 3.28
CA ILE A 112 -4.42 -5.02 2.20
C ILE A 112 -3.53 -4.70 1.00
N ALA A 113 -3.38 -3.42 0.62
CA ALA A 113 -2.45 -3.02 -0.42
C ALA A 113 -1.01 -3.50 -0.13
N GLY A 114 -0.58 -3.43 1.14
CA GLY A 114 0.74 -3.92 1.58
C GLY A 114 0.93 -5.43 1.42
N LEU A 115 -0.16 -6.24 1.42
CA LEU A 115 -0.07 -7.68 1.16
C LEU A 115 0.23 -8.01 -0.31
N TYR A 116 -0.19 -7.15 -1.24
CA TYR A 116 -0.06 -7.35 -2.68
C TYR A 116 1.12 -6.62 -3.31
N LEU A 117 1.46 -5.45 -2.77
CA LEU A 117 2.42 -4.52 -3.38
C LEU A 117 3.78 -4.60 -2.69
N GLN A 118 4.83 -4.39 -3.49
CA GLN A 118 6.18 -4.15 -2.98
C GLN A 118 6.29 -2.74 -2.40
N MET A 119 7.29 -2.51 -1.55
CA MET A 119 7.52 -1.24 -0.84
C MET A 119 7.51 -0.01 -1.75
N ARG A 120 8.16 -0.10 -2.93
CA ARG A 120 8.21 1.00 -3.89
C ARG A 120 6.81 1.41 -4.38
N SER A 121 6.00 0.44 -4.77
CA SER A 121 4.61 0.67 -5.22
C SER A 121 3.72 1.14 -4.09
N MET A 122 3.94 0.63 -2.88
CA MET A 122 3.22 1.05 -1.68
C MET A 122 3.51 2.51 -1.33
N LEU A 123 4.76 2.94 -1.39
CA LEU A 123 5.15 4.35 -1.18
C LEU A 123 4.55 5.28 -2.24
N LEU A 124 4.56 4.87 -3.51
CA LEU A 124 3.92 5.64 -4.58
C LEU A 124 2.42 5.81 -4.33
N LEU A 125 1.74 4.75 -3.90
CA LEU A 125 0.31 4.77 -3.60
C LEU A 125 0.01 5.70 -2.42
N LEU A 126 0.76 5.60 -1.33
CA LEU A 126 0.61 6.43 -0.15
C LEU A 126 0.88 7.91 -0.47
N LEU A 127 2.01 8.21 -1.12
CA LEU A 127 2.43 9.58 -1.45
C LEU A 127 1.43 10.24 -2.40
N SER A 128 0.98 9.52 -3.43
CA SER A 128 -0.05 10.00 -4.35
C SER A 128 -1.37 10.29 -3.63
N GLY A 129 -1.83 9.39 -2.77
CA GLY A 129 -3.06 9.58 -1.99
C GLY A 129 -2.99 10.82 -1.10
N ILE A 130 -1.87 11.03 -0.41
CA ILE A 130 -1.64 12.22 0.44
C ILE A 130 -1.58 13.49 -0.42
N LEU A 131 -0.81 13.50 -1.51
CA LEU A 131 -0.63 14.68 -2.36
C LEU A 131 -1.95 15.11 -3.00
N VAL A 132 -2.63 14.17 -3.65
CA VAL A 132 -3.92 14.47 -4.32
C VAL A 132 -4.98 14.83 -3.29
N GLY A 133 -5.07 14.10 -2.18
CA GLY A 133 -5.99 14.40 -1.08
C GLY A 133 -5.74 15.80 -0.49
N PHE A 134 -4.49 16.19 -0.32
CA PHE A 134 -4.13 17.56 0.10
C PHE A 134 -4.59 18.61 -0.91
N LEU A 135 -4.32 18.40 -2.21
CA LEU A 135 -4.73 19.35 -3.26
C LEU A 135 -6.25 19.51 -3.32
N VAL A 136 -6.99 18.41 -3.29
CA VAL A 136 -8.46 18.45 -3.31
C VAL A 136 -9.00 19.12 -2.05
N SER A 137 -8.46 18.80 -0.87
CA SER A 137 -8.85 19.44 0.38
C SER A 137 -8.58 20.95 0.36
N ALA A 138 -7.44 21.38 -0.19
CA ALA A 138 -7.09 22.79 -0.33
C ALA A 138 -8.09 23.52 -1.26
N VAL A 139 -8.43 22.92 -2.40
CA VAL A 139 -9.43 23.49 -3.33
C VAL A 139 -10.81 23.61 -2.66
N LEU A 140 -11.24 22.58 -1.94
CA LEU A 140 -12.53 22.61 -1.23
C LEU A 140 -12.55 23.68 -0.13
N LEU A 141 -11.45 23.87 0.60
CA LEU A 141 -11.35 24.91 1.62
C LEU A 141 -11.41 26.31 1.00
N ILE A 142 -10.67 26.55 -0.08
CA ILE A 142 -10.68 27.85 -0.80
C ILE A 142 -12.07 28.12 -1.34
N HIS A 143 -12.68 27.13 -2.00
CA HIS A 143 -14.04 27.26 -2.55
C HIS A 143 -15.07 27.55 -1.46
N GLY A 144 -14.99 26.84 -0.32
CA GLY A 144 -15.85 27.08 0.83
C GLY A 144 -15.68 28.47 1.41
N HIS A 145 -14.46 28.96 1.50
CA HIS A 145 -14.16 30.31 2.01
C HIS A 145 -14.75 31.39 1.13
N ILE A 146 -14.62 31.28 -0.21
CA ILE A 146 -15.17 32.22 -1.18
C ILE A 146 -16.72 32.28 -1.10
N HIS A 147 -17.38 31.14 -0.86
CA HIS A 147 -18.84 31.05 -0.81
C HIS A 147 -19.44 31.19 0.60
N GLY A 148 -18.63 31.55 1.59
CA GLY A 148 -19.08 31.73 2.98
C GLY A 148 -19.60 30.46 3.67
N ARG A 149 -19.29 29.27 3.12
CA ARG A 149 -19.71 27.97 3.68
C ARG A 149 -18.60 27.33 4.47
N SER A 150 -18.92 26.89 5.67
CA SER A 150 -17.95 26.11 6.48
C SER A 150 -17.84 24.68 5.95
N MET A 151 -16.74 24.38 5.27
CA MET A 151 -16.44 23.05 4.73
C MET A 151 -15.72 22.10 5.73
N ARG A 152 -15.62 22.52 7.01
CA ARG A 152 -14.89 21.77 8.06
C ARG A 152 -15.41 20.34 8.34
N LYS A 153 -16.64 20.03 7.95
CA LYS A 153 -17.30 18.73 8.20
C LYS A 153 -17.56 17.93 6.91
N VAL A 154 -16.95 18.31 5.79
CA VAL A 154 -17.12 17.57 4.54
C VAL A 154 -16.26 16.32 4.61
N CYS A 155 -16.90 15.15 4.69
CA CYS A 155 -16.23 13.86 4.50
C CYS A 155 -15.76 13.75 3.05
N PHE A 156 -14.46 13.57 2.89
CA PHE A 156 -13.83 13.46 1.59
C PHE A 156 -13.34 12.01 1.36
N PRO A 157 -13.69 11.37 0.25
CA PRO A 157 -13.23 10.02 -0.04
C PRO A 157 -11.73 10.06 -0.38
N TRP A 158 -10.91 9.37 0.43
CA TRP A 158 -9.45 9.39 0.26
C TRP A 158 -8.97 8.35 -0.77
N ILE A 159 -9.63 7.19 -0.84
CA ILE A 159 -9.22 6.08 -1.72
C ILE A 159 -9.15 6.50 -3.20
N PRO A 160 -10.11 7.27 -3.78
CA PRO A 160 -10.00 7.76 -5.15
C PRO A 160 -8.77 8.61 -5.43
N CYS A 161 -8.18 9.26 -4.42
CA CYS A 161 -6.96 10.05 -4.57
C CYS A 161 -5.73 9.20 -4.90
N THR A 162 -5.81 7.89 -4.71
CA THR A 162 -4.74 6.95 -5.07
C THR A 162 -4.74 6.57 -6.57
N LEU A 163 -5.76 6.98 -7.35
CA LEU A 163 -5.87 6.67 -8.78
C LEU A 163 -4.62 6.98 -9.60
N PRO A 164 -3.95 8.14 -9.45
CA PRO A 164 -2.74 8.42 -10.24
C PRO A 164 -1.62 7.41 -9.98
N ALA A 165 -1.45 6.96 -8.73
CA ALA A 165 -0.48 5.92 -8.40
C ALA A 165 -0.87 4.57 -8.99
N LEU A 166 -2.16 4.22 -8.97
CA LEU A 166 -2.64 2.99 -9.61
C LEU A 166 -2.33 3.00 -11.11
N CYS A 167 -2.59 4.11 -11.81
CA CYS A 167 -2.22 4.26 -13.22
C CYS A 167 -0.70 4.10 -13.41
N ALA A 168 0.13 4.77 -12.59
CA ALA A 168 1.58 4.67 -12.69
C ALA A 168 2.08 3.23 -12.44
N ILE A 169 1.52 2.53 -11.46
CA ILE A 169 1.83 1.13 -11.18
C ILE A 169 1.41 0.23 -12.36
N ALA A 170 0.22 0.47 -12.95
CA ALA A 170 -0.24 -0.26 -14.12
C ALA A 170 0.73 -0.10 -15.29
N PHE A 171 1.11 1.13 -15.62
CA PHE A 171 2.08 1.39 -16.71
C PHE A 171 3.45 0.76 -16.45
N SER A 172 3.91 0.73 -15.19
CA SER A 172 5.20 0.11 -14.86
C SER A 172 5.18 -1.42 -14.93
N GLN A 173 4.03 -2.04 -14.67
CA GLN A 173 3.88 -3.50 -14.68
C GLN A 173 3.47 -4.05 -16.05
N PHE A 174 2.74 -3.26 -16.84
CA PHE A 174 2.30 -3.60 -18.19
C PHE A 174 2.86 -2.57 -19.17
N PRO A 175 4.18 -2.58 -19.44
CA PRO A 175 4.74 -1.74 -20.49
C PRO A 175 4.01 -2.09 -21.77
N LEU A 176 3.36 -1.11 -22.37
CA LEU A 176 2.71 -1.26 -23.67
C LEU A 176 3.74 -1.83 -24.65
N LEU A 177 3.45 -3.00 -25.22
CA LEU A 177 4.18 -3.66 -26.27
C LEU A 177 4.43 -2.74 -27.45
#